data_4c731c76091f79011e9f876b84c2a1c9
#
_entry.id   4c731c76091f79011e9f876b84c2a1c9
#
_cell.length_a   1.000
_cell.length_b   1.000
_cell.length_c   1.000
_cell.angle_alpha   90.00
_cell.angle_beta   90.00
_cell.angle_gamma   90.00
#
_symmetry.space_group_name_H-M   'P 1'
#
loop_
_entity.id
_entity.type
_entity.pdbx_description
1 polymer ?
#
loop_
_entity_poly.entity_id
_entity_poly.type
_entity_poly.pdbx_seq_one_letter_code
_entity_poly.pdbx_strand_id
1 'polypeptide(L)'
;MRCEFCGKGVAQTWQLWDFWQFKPKSQQPICQDCWGKFTPIIGPTCQECGRASSQETXEGYPPLKNQALFKYDAMMHDFFQQYKFRGGYHLRTIFQEALQKRLAEVSVDMIVPIPVSPDTLAMRGFNQVNGLLEICEIDDILCCISHNKSVQSLKTRQDRLNTAQPFMCQLGNLDLTGQRICLVDDVYTTGRTLRHAATCLYECGAKQICTITLAR
;
A
#
# COMPACT_ATOMS: atom_id res chain seq x y z
N MET A 1 -21.57 12.10 -13.64
CA MET A 1 -21.15 11.27 -12.47
C MET A 1 -21.18 12.11 -11.21
N ARG A 2 -21.38 11.54 -10.05
CA ARG A 2 -21.32 12.26 -8.76
C ARG A 2 -20.03 11.91 -8.03
N CYS A 3 -19.48 12.90 -7.34
CA CYS A 3 -18.30 12.71 -6.49
C CYS A 3 -18.64 11.76 -5.35
N GLU A 4 -17.83 10.72 -5.17
CA GLU A 4 -18.05 9.69 -4.14
C GLU A 4 -17.86 10.23 -2.71
N PHE A 5 -17.20 11.39 -2.58
CA PHE A 5 -16.98 12.00 -1.26
C PHE A 5 -18.01 13.06 -0.89
N CYS A 6 -18.37 13.97 -1.81
CA CYS A 6 -19.24 15.09 -1.45
C CYS A 6 -20.59 15.05 -2.16
N GLY A 7 -20.84 14.08 -3.03
CA GLY A 7 -22.09 13.96 -3.79
C GLY A 7 -22.28 15.00 -4.89
N LYS A 8 -21.43 16.01 -5.02
CA LYS A 8 -21.53 17.04 -6.07
C LYS A 8 -21.32 16.42 -7.46
N GLY A 9 -21.93 17.01 -8.47
CA GLY A 9 -21.69 16.63 -9.85
C GLY A 9 -20.23 16.81 -10.24
N VAL A 10 -19.64 15.77 -10.85
CA VAL A 10 -18.28 15.86 -11.43
C VAL A 10 -18.48 16.24 -12.90
N ALA A 11 -18.07 17.44 -13.26
CA ALA A 11 -18.14 17.89 -14.65
C ALA A 11 -17.15 17.08 -15.50
N GLN A 12 -17.70 16.39 -16.50
CA GLN A 12 -16.87 15.75 -17.51
C GLN A 12 -16.61 16.78 -18.61
N THR A 13 -15.45 17.38 -18.60
CA THR A 13 -15.02 18.24 -19.72
C THR A 13 -14.47 17.32 -20.83
N TRP A 14 -15.32 17.06 -21.80
CA TRP A 14 -14.88 16.39 -23.02
C TRP A 14 -14.14 17.41 -23.88
N GLN A 15 -12.90 17.13 -24.22
CA GLN A 15 -12.18 17.89 -25.25
C GLN A 15 -12.26 17.13 -26.57
N LEU A 16 -12.27 17.84 -27.66
CA LEU A 16 -12.36 17.25 -29.00
C LEU A 16 -11.28 16.19 -29.26
N TRP A 17 -10.13 16.35 -28.65
CA TRP A 17 -9.02 15.39 -28.74
C TRP A 17 -9.31 14.03 -28.07
N ASP A 18 -10.20 14.00 -27.10
CA ASP A 18 -10.56 12.76 -26.39
C ASP A 18 -11.25 11.75 -27.31
N PHE A 19 -11.94 12.25 -28.36
CA PHE A 19 -12.60 11.43 -29.38
C PHE A 19 -11.62 10.72 -30.32
N TRP A 20 -10.46 11.31 -30.56
CA TRP A 20 -9.48 10.77 -31.52
C TRP A 20 -8.56 9.70 -30.90
N GLN A 21 -8.40 9.68 -29.59
CA GLN A 21 -7.47 8.75 -28.94
C GLN A 21 -8.08 7.41 -28.58
N PHE A 22 -9.39 7.23 -28.73
CA PHE A 22 -10.13 5.99 -28.40
C PHE A 22 -9.78 5.43 -27.00
N LYS A 23 -9.17 6.23 -26.13
CA LYS A 23 -8.87 5.84 -24.75
C LYS A 23 -10.03 6.24 -23.86
N PRO A 24 -10.65 5.29 -23.15
CA PRO A 24 -11.61 5.67 -22.13
C PRO A 24 -10.88 6.53 -21.10
N LYS A 25 -11.28 7.79 -21.00
CA LYS A 25 -10.74 8.69 -19.96
C LYS A 25 -11.06 8.06 -18.61
N SER A 26 -10.05 7.85 -17.78
CA SER A 26 -10.28 7.33 -16.44
C SER A 26 -11.29 8.27 -15.75
N GLN A 27 -12.45 7.74 -15.44
CA GLN A 27 -13.48 8.50 -14.74
C GLN A 27 -13.04 8.63 -13.28
N GLN A 28 -12.44 9.77 -12.96
CA GLN A 28 -12.09 10.01 -11.56
C GLN A 28 -13.38 10.06 -10.72
N PRO A 29 -13.51 9.18 -9.74
CA PRO A 29 -14.73 9.13 -8.92
C PRO A 29 -14.83 10.27 -7.91
N ILE A 30 -13.96 11.26 -8.02
CA ILE A 30 -13.81 12.36 -7.07
C ILE A 30 -13.70 13.69 -7.83
N CYS A 31 -14.35 14.75 -7.31
CA CYS A 31 -14.24 16.09 -7.89
C CYS A 31 -12.92 16.76 -7.50
N GLN A 32 -12.54 17.81 -8.23
CA GLN A 32 -11.29 18.54 -7.98
C GLN A 32 -11.21 19.12 -6.56
N ASP A 33 -12.33 19.63 -6.02
CA ASP A 33 -12.38 20.19 -4.67
C ASP A 33 -12.01 19.13 -3.61
N CYS A 34 -12.52 17.91 -3.79
CA CYS A 34 -12.21 16.80 -2.87
C CYS A 34 -10.81 16.26 -3.10
N TRP A 35 -10.38 16.14 -4.36
CA TRP A 35 -9.02 15.73 -4.69
C TRP A 35 -7.98 16.69 -4.08
N GLY A 36 -8.23 18.00 -4.19
CA GLY A 36 -7.34 19.04 -3.65
C GLY A 36 -7.19 19.02 -2.13
N LYS A 37 -8.01 18.28 -1.41
CA LYS A 37 -7.89 18.13 0.06
C LYS A 37 -6.88 17.06 0.47
N PHE A 38 -6.50 16.14 -0.42
CA PHE A 38 -5.44 15.19 -0.15
C PHE A 38 -4.10 15.91 -0.24
N THR A 39 -3.27 15.76 0.78
CA THR A 39 -1.99 16.47 0.88
C THR A 39 -0.86 15.57 0.34
N PRO A 40 -0.35 15.81 -0.89
CA PRO A 40 0.79 15.02 -1.37
C PRO A 40 2.05 15.32 -0.56
N ILE A 41 2.92 14.34 -0.41
CA ILE A 41 4.24 14.53 0.19
C ILE A 41 5.19 14.95 -0.93
N ILE A 42 5.69 16.19 -0.83
CA ILE A 42 6.55 16.82 -1.85
C ILE A 42 7.82 17.33 -1.15
N GLY A 43 8.96 17.23 -1.83
CA GLY A 43 10.23 17.74 -1.33
C GLY A 43 11.01 16.69 -0.53
N PRO A 44 11.98 17.15 0.30
CA PRO A 44 12.81 16.22 1.05
C PRO A 44 11.99 15.38 2.03
N THR A 45 12.26 14.08 2.02
CA THR A 45 11.60 13.13 2.91
C THR A 45 12.64 12.33 3.68
N CYS A 46 12.24 11.84 4.85
CA CYS A 46 13.03 10.88 5.60
C CYS A 46 13.32 9.65 4.72
N GLN A 47 14.59 9.28 4.62
CA GLN A 47 15.03 8.14 3.78
C GLN A 47 14.43 6.81 4.26
N GLU A 48 14.12 6.68 5.54
CA GLU A 48 13.54 5.45 6.10
C GLU A 48 12.03 5.37 5.95
N CYS A 49 11.30 6.38 6.42
CA CYS A 49 9.84 6.25 6.58
C CYS A 49 9.01 7.09 5.60
N GLY A 50 9.67 7.90 4.76
CA GLY A 50 8.98 8.72 3.76
C GLY A 50 8.24 9.94 4.34
N ARG A 51 8.41 10.27 5.64
CA ARG A 51 7.79 11.47 6.22
C ARG A 51 8.40 12.73 5.61
N ALA A 52 7.62 13.77 5.45
CA ALA A 52 8.11 15.10 5.02
C ALA A 52 8.97 15.72 6.14
N SER A 53 10.20 15.24 6.28
CA SER A 53 11.16 15.68 7.33
C SER A 53 12.52 15.04 7.03
N SER A 54 13.57 15.78 7.36
CA SER A 54 14.95 15.28 7.24
C SER A 54 15.44 14.51 8.49
N GLN A 55 14.62 14.42 9.54
CA GLN A 55 15.02 13.70 10.75
C GLN A 55 14.86 12.18 10.58
N GLU A 56 15.95 11.46 10.76
CA GLU A 56 15.99 10.00 10.76
C GLU A 56 15.50 9.47 12.11
N THR A 57 14.75 8.43 12.08
CA THR A 57 14.27 7.77 13.29
C THR A 57 14.80 6.34 13.35
N UNK A 58 15.72 6.03 13.92
CA UNK A 58 16.09 5.04 14.00
C UNK A 58 15.46 4.26 14.80
N GLU A 59 14.92 3.51 14.61
CA GLU A 59 14.19 2.50 15.38
C GLU A 59 14.94 1.16 15.53
N GLY A 60 16.25 1.14 15.29
CA GLY A 60 17.08 -0.04 15.55
C GLY A 60 16.92 -1.21 14.58
N TYR A 61 16.25 -1.02 13.46
CA TYR A 61 16.11 -2.02 12.39
C TYR A 61 16.93 -1.62 11.17
N PRO A 62 17.29 -2.56 10.27
CA PRO A 62 17.92 -2.19 9.01
C PRO A 62 17.08 -1.14 8.26
N PRO A 63 17.71 -0.11 7.69
CA PRO A 63 16.97 0.96 7.03
C PRO A 63 16.18 0.41 5.84
N LEU A 64 14.88 0.64 5.87
CA LEU A 64 13.96 0.24 4.80
C LEU A 64 13.44 1.52 4.14
N LYS A 65 13.90 1.80 2.94
CA LYS A 65 13.56 3.04 2.23
C LYS A 65 12.09 3.03 1.81
N ASN A 66 11.27 3.81 2.50
CA ASN A 66 9.85 3.96 2.18
C ASN A 66 9.59 5.28 1.46
N GLN A 67 8.77 5.21 0.41
CA GLN A 67 8.25 6.38 -0.29
C GLN A 67 6.74 6.43 -0.08
N ALA A 68 6.28 7.41 0.68
CA ALA A 68 4.85 7.63 0.87
C ALA A 68 4.38 8.75 -0.07
N LEU A 69 3.21 8.54 -0.69
CA LEU A 69 2.67 9.51 -1.66
C LEU A 69 1.97 10.68 -0.99
N PHE A 70 1.21 10.42 0.06
CA PHE A 70 0.37 11.43 0.71
C PHE A 70 0.56 11.43 2.22
N LYS A 71 0.25 12.58 2.85
CA LYS A 71 0.18 12.68 4.31
C LYS A 71 -1.07 11.95 4.81
N TYR A 72 -0.95 11.29 5.95
CA TYR A 72 -2.10 10.68 6.63
C TYR A 72 -2.80 11.76 7.46
N ASP A 73 -3.57 12.59 6.78
CA ASP A 73 -4.37 13.67 7.39
C ASP A 73 -5.85 13.25 7.52
N ALA A 74 -6.69 14.18 7.92
CA ALA A 74 -8.13 13.93 8.13
C ALA A 74 -8.81 13.43 6.84
N MET A 75 -8.46 13.97 5.68
CA MET A 75 -9.04 13.54 4.41
C MET A 75 -8.63 12.11 4.05
N MET A 76 -7.37 11.78 4.27
CA MET A 76 -6.84 10.42 4.03
C MET A 76 -7.46 9.43 5.03
N HIS A 77 -7.62 9.82 6.29
CA HIS A 77 -8.32 9.02 7.30
C HIS A 77 -9.75 8.70 6.82
N ASP A 78 -10.51 9.70 6.37
CA ASP A 78 -11.89 9.53 5.91
C ASP A 78 -11.95 8.62 4.68
N PHE A 79 -11.00 8.76 3.75
CA PHE A 79 -10.88 7.84 2.62
C PHE A 79 -10.73 6.39 3.10
N PHE A 80 -9.79 6.12 4.01
CA PHE A 80 -9.57 4.75 4.50
C PHE A 80 -10.76 4.21 5.30
N GLN A 81 -11.46 5.07 6.04
CA GLN A 81 -12.68 4.65 6.75
C GLN A 81 -13.76 4.17 5.77
N GLN A 82 -13.96 4.89 4.68
CA GLN A 82 -14.91 4.49 3.66
C GLN A 82 -14.42 3.26 2.88
N TYR A 83 -13.16 3.29 2.42
CA TYR A 83 -12.57 2.26 1.59
C TYR A 83 -12.55 0.90 2.30
N LYS A 84 -12.06 0.88 3.56
CA LYS A 84 -11.81 -0.38 4.30
C LYS A 84 -13.04 -0.93 5.03
N PHE A 85 -13.98 -0.07 5.45
CA PHE A 85 -14.98 -0.47 6.45
C PHE A 85 -16.43 -0.15 6.08
N ARG A 86 -16.68 0.66 5.04
CA ARG A 86 -18.05 1.09 4.69
C ARG A 86 -18.45 0.66 3.26
N GLY A 87 -17.90 -0.45 2.77
CA GLY A 87 -18.24 -0.97 1.45
C GLY A 87 -17.70 -0.14 0.28
N GLY A 88 -16.72 0.73 0.53
CA GLY A 88 -16.20 1.67 -0.46
C GLY A 88 -15.15 1.10 -1.41
N TYR A 89 -15.22 -0.18 -1.78
CA TYR A 89 -14.23 -0.81 -2.66
C TYR A 89 -14.01 -0.04 -3.97
N HIS A 90 -15.07 0.57 -4.50
CA HIS A 90 -14.99 1.38 -5.74
C HIS A 90 -14.05 2.59 -5.60
N LEU A 91 -13.81 3.08 -4.37
CA LEU A 91 -12.91 4.22 -4.11
C LEU A 91 -11.43 3.90 -4.41
N ARG A 92 -11.08 2.63 -4.59
CA ARG A 92 -9.71 2.24 -4.95
C ARG A 92 -9.19 2.97 -6.18
N THR A 93 -10.08 3.28 -7.12
CA THR A 93 -9.74 3.94 -8.38
C THR A 93 -9.19 5.35 -8.20
N ILE A 94 -9.45 5.99 -7.06
CA ILE A 94 -8.96 7.36 -6.77
C ILE A 94 -7.43 7.44 -6.85
N PHE A 95 -6.73 6.40 -6.36
CA PHE A 95 -5.28 6.44 -6.21
C PHE A 95 -4.52 5.47 -7.13
N GLN A 96 -5.21 4.66 -7.91
CA GLN A 96 -4.57 3.66 -8.79
C GLN A 96 -3.54 4.29 -9.72
N GLU A 97 -3.90 5.37 -10.42
CA GLU A 97 -2.99 6.05 -11.34
C GLU A 97 -1.77 6.66 -10.63
N ALA A 98 -1.98 7.24 -9.43
CA ALA A 98 -0.89 7.84 -8.66
C ALA A 98 0.12 6.77 -8.20
N LEU A 99 -0.39 5.61 -7.75
CA LEU A 99 0.44 4.49 -7.36
C LEU A 99 1.16 3.87 -8.57
N GLN A 100 0.44 3.64 -9.66
CA GLN A 100 1.03 3.10 -10.89
C GLN A 100 2.19 3.99 -11.40
N LYS A 101 1.95 5.31 -11.42
CA LYS A 101 2.99 6.27 -11.83
C LYS A 101 4.21 6.20 -10.90
N ARG A 102 4.00 6.14 -9.58
CA ARG A 102 5.10 6.04 -8.62
C ARG A 102 5.87 4.71 -8.77
N LEU A 103 5.16 3.62 -8.99
CA LEU A 103 5.77 2.31 -9.21
C LEU A 103 6.60 2.27 -10.49
N ALA A 104 6.17 2.96 -11.54
CA ALA A 104 6.94 3.05 -12.79
C ALA A 104 8.25 3.83 -12.65
N GLU A 105 8.40 4.62 -11.59
CA GLU A 105 9.63 5.39 -11.32
C GLU A 105 10.70 4.59 -10.57
N VAL A 106 10.35 3.42 -10.04
CA VAL A 106 11.31 2.56 -9.32
C VAL A 106 11.76 1.41 -10.22
N SER A 107 13.07 1.11 -10.13
CA SER A 107 13.67 0.05 -10.93
C SER A 107 13.66 -1.25 -10.13
N VAL A 108 12.58 -2.01 -10.26
CA VAL A 108 12.36 -3.27 -9.54
C VAL A 108 11.91 -4.35 -10.51
N ASP A 109 12.09 -5.58 -10.09
CA ASP A 109 11.75 -6.75 -10.90
C ASP A 109 10.37 -7.30 -10.50
N MET A 110 9.93 -7.02 -9.26
CA MET A 110 8.67 -7.53 -8.71
C MET A 110 7.97 -6.47 -7.85
N ILE A 111 6.64 -6.47 -7.89
CA ILE A 111 5.78 -5.63 -7.05
C ILE A 111 4.97 -6.55 -6.14
N VAL A 112 5.24 -6.51 -4.84
CA VAL A 112 4.65 -7.44 -3.88
C VAL A 112 3.74 -6.66 -2.90
N PRO A 113 2.43 -6.89 -2.96
CA PRO A 113 1.52 -6.25 -2.00
C PRO A 113 1.61 -6.89 -0.62
N ILE A 114 1.42 -6.09 0.42
CA ILE A 114 1.30 -6.62 1.79
C ILE A 114 -0.04 -7.36 1.90
N PRO A 115 -0.03 -8.63 2.33
CA PRO A 115 -1.26 -9.39 2.49
C PRO A 115 -2.01 -8.97 3.75
N VAL A 116 -3.32 -9.16 3.73
CA VAL A 116 -4.16 -9.01 4.93
C VAL A 116 -4.37 -10.39 5.58
N SER A 117 -4.63 -10.40 6.89
CA SER A 117 -4.90 -11.65 7.59
C SER A 117 -6.18 -12.31 7.05
N PRO A 118 -6.31 -13.64 7.16
CA PRO A 118 -7.55 -14.32 6.76
C PRO A 118 -8.80 -13.76 7.45
N ASP A 119 -8.71 -13.40 8.74
CA ASP A 119 -9.83 -12.79 9.47
C ASP A 119 -10.21 -11.43 8.86
N THR A 120 -9.21 -10.61 8.50
CA THR A 120 -9.45 -9.32 7.85
C THR A 120 -10.08 -9.52 6.47
N LEU A 121 -9.57 -10.49 5.71
CA LEU A 121 -10.10 -10.81 4.38
C LEU A 121 -11.56 -11.27 4.47
N ALA A 122 -11.87 -12.15 5.44
CA ALA A 122 -13.23 -12.64 5.65
C ALA A 122 -14.19 -11.51 6.06
N MET A 123 -13.73 -10.58 6.90
CA MET A 123 -14.54 -9.45 7.38
C MET A 123 -14.72 -8.38 6.30
N ARG A 124 -13.67 -8.07 5.54
CA ARG A 124 -13.65 -6.95 4.58
C ARG A 124 -14.04 -7.38 3.16
N GLY A 125 -13.76 -8.63 2.79
CA GLY A 125 -14.02 -9.18 1.46
C GLY A 125 -12.91 -8.95 0.43
N PHE A 126 -11.89 -8.15 0.77
CA PHE A 126 -10.80 -7.84 -0.17
C PHE A 126 -9.54 -7.42 0.57
N ASN A 127 -8.40 -7.54 -0.13
CA ASN A 127 -7.13 -6.93 0.29
C ASN A 127 -7.10 -5.49 -0.26
N GLN A 128 -7.00 -4.50 0.63
CA GLN A 128 -7.00 -3.10 0.24
C GLN A 128 -5.81 -2.72 -0.64
N VAL A 129 -4.67 -3.37 -0.45
CA VAL A 129 -3.48 -3.09 -1.26
C VAL A 129 -3.67 -3.62 -2.67
N ASN A 130 -4.16 -4.86 -2.82
CA ASN A 130 -4.45 -5.45 -4.13
C ASN A 130 -5.48 -4.60 -4.91
N GLY A 131 -6.51 -4.07 -4.21
CA GLY A 131 -7.48 -3.18 -4.84
C GLY A 131 -6.83 -1.90 -5.37
N LEU A 132 -5.93 -1.29 -4.59
CA LEU A 132 -5.20 -0.09 -5.03
C LEU A 132 -4.25 -0.39 -6.20
N LEU A 133 -3.77 -1.63 -6.33
CA LEU A 133 -2.83 -2.08 -7.37
C LEU A 133 -3.52 -2.80 -8.53
N GLU A 134 -4.84 -2.80 -8.63
CA GLU A 134 -5.62 -3.57 -9.61
C GLU A 134 -5.19 -3.34 -11.06
N ILE A 135 -4.64 -2.16 -11.37
CA ILE A 135 -4.17 -1.82 -12.72
C ILE A 135 -2.66 -2.06 -12.91
N CYS A 136 -2.00 -2.68 -11.93
CA CYS A 136 -0.57 -3.01 -11.96
C CYS A 136 -0.38 -4.52 -12.04
N GLU A 137 0.72 -4.95 -12.63
CA GLU A 137 1.16 -6.34 -12.51
C GLU A 137 1.76 -6.53 -11.11
N ILE A 138 1.25 -7.50 -10.35
CA ILE A 138 1.69 -7.77 -8.98
C ILE A 138 2.06 -9.23 -8.79
N ASP A 139 2.97 -9.47 -7.84
CA ASP A 139 3.45 -10.80 -7.46
C ASP A 139 2.92 -11.13 -6.06
N ASP A 140 1.84 -11.89 -5.98
CA ASP A 140 1.15 -12.19 -4.72
C ASP A 140 1.83 -13.41 -4.03
N ILE A 141 3.09 -13.20 -3.62
CA ILE A 141 3.98 -14.25 -3.09
C ILE A 141 4.09 -14.24 -1.56
N LEU A 142 3.43 -13.29 -0.88
CA LEU A 142 3.40 -13.23 0.58
C LEU A 142 2.03 -13.63 1.10
N CYS A 143 2.00 -14.37 2.19
CA CYS A 143 0.76 -14.64 2.91
C CYS A 143 0.94 -14.49 4.41
N CYS A 144 -0.15 -14.21 5.12
CA CYS A 144 -0.15 -14.13 6.57
C CYS A 144 -0.19 -15.54 7.18
N ILE A 145 0.66 -15.79 8.16
CA ILE A 145 0.64 -17.03 8.92
C ILE A 145 -0.59 -17.01 9.83
N SER A 146 -1.46 -18.01 9.68
CA SER A 146 -2.59 -18.19 10.59
C SER A 146 -2.10 -18.69 11.93
N HIS A 147 -2.07 -17.82 12.92
CA HIS A 147 -1.85 -18.26 14.31
C HIS A 147 -3.20 -18.68 14.91
N ASN A 148 -3.40 -19.98 15.05
CA ASN A 148 -4.54 -20.50 15.80
C ASN A 148 -4.54 -19.89 17.23
N LYS A 149 -5.62 -19.26 17.59
CA LYS A 149 -5.79 -18.54 18.87
C LYS A 149 -5.55 -19.39 20.11
N SER A 150 -5.53 -20.73 19.98
CA SER A 150 -5.38 -21.66 21.09
C SER A 150 -3.97 -21.69 21.72
N VAL A 151 -2.95 -21.19 21.02
CA VAL A 151 -1.55 -21.22 21.52
C VAL A 151 -1.13 -19.89 22.19
N GLN A 152 -1.95 -18.85 22.10
CA GLN A 152 -1.58 -17.52 22.61
C GLN A 152 -1.72 -17.35 24.12
N SER A 153 -2.42 -18.25 24.80
CA SER A 153 -2.68 -18.14 26.25
C SER A 153 -1.47 -18.42 27.13
N LEU A 154 -0.38 -18.96 26.55
CA LEU A 154 0.81 -19.37 27.33
C LEU A 154 2.04 -18.49 27.06
N LYS A 155 1.92 -17.42 26.26
CA LYS A 155 3.07 -16.56 25.93
C LYS A 155 3.31 -15.52 27.03
N THR A 156 4.54 -15.46 27.53
CA THR A 156 4.99 -14.45 28.48
C THR A 156 5.02 -13.05 27.84
N ARG A 157 5.12 -12.00 28.68
CA ARG A 157 5.25 -10.62 28.23
C ARG A 157 6.45 -10.43 27.30
N GLN A 158 7.53 -11.19 27.53
CA GLN A 158 8.76 -11.17 26.74
C GLN A 158 8.55 -11.76 25.34
N ASP A 159 7.72 -12.81 25.24
CA ASP A 159 7.39 -13.45 23.96
C ASP A 159 6.49 -12.55 23.09
N ARG A 160 5.75 -11.62 23.72
CA ARG A 160 4.93 -10.62 22.99
C ARG A 160 5.79 -9.48 22.42
N LEU A 161 6.97 -9.22 23.01
CA LEU A 161 7.92 -8.24 22.51
C LEU A 161 8.70 -8.80 21.32
N ASN A 162 9.01 -10.10 21.34
CA ASN A 162 9.51 -10.83 20.18
C ASN A 162 8.32 -11.26 19.32
N THR A 163 7.74 -10.34 18.57
CA THR A 163 6.61 -10.67 17.70
C THR A 163 7.09 -11.69 16.66
N ALA A 164 6.48 -12.85 16.71
CA ALA A 164 6.72 -13.89 15.72
C ALA A 164 6.49 -13.31 14.31
N GLN A 165 7.31 -13.73 13.36
CA GLN A 165 7.18 -13.35 11.94
C GLN A 165 5.73 -13.64 11.47
N PRO A 166 4.97 -12.61 11.06
CA PRO A 166 3.57 -12.82 10.68
C PRO A 166 3.39 -13.28 9.23
N PHE A 167 4.47 -13.30 8.44
CA PHE A 167 4.42 -13.59 7.01
C PHE A 167 5.23 -14.83 6.65
N MET A 168 4.82 -15.48 5.57
CA MET A 168 5.60 -16.52 4.92
C MET A 168 5.53 -16.31 3.39
N CYS A 169 6.57 -16.74 2.70
CA CYS A 169 6.61 -16.72 1.23
C CYS A 169 5.92 -17.96 0.66
N GLN A 170 5.11 -17.76 -0.36
CA GLN A 170 4.50 -18.83 -1.18
C GLN A 170 5.09 -18.72 -2.59
N LEU A 171 6.26 -19.28 -2.77
CA LEU A 171 7.04 -19.09 -4.01
C LEU A 171 6.71 -20.13 -5.11
N GLY A 172 6.17 -21.30 -4.73
CA GLY A 172 6.04 -22.37 -5.73
C GLY A 172 7.42 -22.71 -6.31
N ASN A 173 7.57 -22.50 -7.62
CA ASN A 173 8.84 -22.69 -8.33
C ASN A 173 9.63 -21.39 -8.55
N LEU A 174 9.17 -20.27 -8.00
CA LEU A 174 9.79 -18.97 -8.18
C LEU A 174 11.06 -18.85 -7.32
N ASP A 175 12.13 -18.34 -7.90
CA ASP A 175 13.40 -18.07 -7.21
C ASP A 175 13.55 -16.56 -7.05
N LEU A 176 13.70 -16.09 -5.82
CA LEU A 176 13.89 -14.68 -5.52
C LEU A 176 15.37 -14.26 -5.54
N THR A 177 16.29 -15.19 -5.79
CA THR A 177 17.73 -14.90 -5.80
C THR A 177 18.05 -13.78 -6.78
N GLY A 178 18.60 -12.69 -6.27
CA GLY A 178 19.00 -11.55 -7.08
C GLY A 178 17.88 -10.56 -7.41
N GLN A 179 16.63 -10.86 -7.08
CA GLN A 179 15.48 -10.00 -7.42
C GLN A 179 15.44 -8.73 -6.58
N ARG A 180 15.06 -7.63 -7.22
CA ARG A 180 14.78 -6.33 -6.59
C ARG A 180 13.27 -6.21 -6.43
N ILE A 181 12.79 -6.00 -5.21
CA ILE A 181 11.37 -6.07 -4.89
C ILE A 181 10.88 -4.73 -4.35
N CYS A 182 9.71 -4.29 -4.81
CA CYS A 182 8.98 -3.19 -4.20
C CYS A 182 7.82 -3.75 -3.38
N LEU A 183 7.90 -3.61 -2.06
CA LEU A 183 6.77 -3.90 -1.18
C LEU A 183 5.80 -2.73 -1.18
N VAL A 184 4.52 -3.01 -1.32
CA VAL A 184 3.48 -1.96 -1.32
C VAL A 184 2.51 -2.18 -0.17
N ASP A 185 2.25 -1.09 0.59
CA ASP A 185 1.25 -1.10 1.66
C ASP A 185 0.37 0.16 1.56
N ASP A 186 -0.70 0.18 2.30
CA ASP A 186 -1.60 1.33 2.29
C ASP A 186 -1.08 2.48 3.17
N VAL A 187 -0.66 2.21 4.42
CA VAL A 187 -0.22 3.26 5.36
C VAL A 187 1.05 2.84 6.11
N TYR A 188 2.07 3.67 6.05
CA TYR A 188 3.25 3.52 6.89
C TYR A 188 2.98 4.14 8.27
N THR A 189 2.80 3.34 9.29
CA THR A 189 2.68 3.82 10.69
C THR A 189 4.04 3.73 11.38
N THR A 190 4.41 2.57 11.87
CA THR A 190 5.70 2.28 12.50
C THR A 190 6.68 1.59 11.53
N GLY A 191 6.20 1.15 10.39
CA GLY A 191 6.97 0.36 9.44
C GLY A 191 7.16 -1.10 9.82
N ARG A 192 6.61 -1.54 10.95
CA ARG A 192 6.78 -2.90 11.47
C ARG A 192 6.31 -3.96 10.47
N THR A 193 5.13 -3.76 9.89
CA THR A 193 4.57 -4.67 8.88
C THR A 193 5.52 -4.83 7.70
N LEU A 194 5.98 -3.71 7.16
CA LEU A 194 6.90 -3.71 6.02
C LEU A 194 8.25 -4.35 6.36
N ARG A 195 8.76 -4.13 7.58
CA ARG A 195 10.02 -4.76 8.02
C ARG A 195 9.88 -6.27 8.15
N HIS A 196 8.79 -6.77 8.73
CA HIS A 196 8.54 -8.22 8.79
C HIS A 196 8.45 -8.82 7.39
N ALA A 197 7.72 -8.19 6.49
CA ALA A 197 7.60 -8.64 5.10
C ALA A 197 8.97 -8.64 4.40
N ALA A 198 9.75 -7.56 4.57
CA ALA A 198 11.09 -7.46 3.99
C ALA A 198 12.03 -8.54 4.53
N THR A 199 12.01 -8.79 5.85
CA THR A 199 12.81 -9.88 6.45
C THR A 199 12.47 -11.22 5.81
N CYS A 200 11.19 -11.53 5.69
CA CYS A 200 10.72 -12.77 5.07
C CYS A 200 11.26 -12.93 3.62
N LEU A 201 11.17 -11.84 2.82
CA LEU A 201 11.64 -11.87 1.43
C LEU A 201 13.17 -11.96 1.34
N TYR A 202 13.92 -11.29 2.23
CA TYR A 202 15.38 -11.40 2.28
C TYR A 202 15.80 -12.84 2.64
N GLU A 203 15.11 -13.47 3.57
CA GLU A 203 15.34 -14.89 3.93
C GLU A 203 15.08 -15.84 2.76
N CYS A 204 14.22 -15.43 1.81
CA CYS A 204 13.94 -16.16 0.58
C CYS A 204 14.88 -15.79 -0.59
N GLY A 205 15.89 -14.94 -0.37
CA GLY A 205 16.93 -14.65 -1.37
C GLY A 205 16.82 -13.31 -2.09
N ALA A 206 15.84 -12.46 -1.75
CA ALA A 206 15.72 -11.15 -2.38
C ALA A 206 16.99 -10.32 -2.21
N LYS A 207 17.41 -9.65 -3.29
CA LYS A 207 18.66 -8.86 -3.31
C LYS A 207 18.48 -7.48 -2.69
N GLN A 208 17.36 -6.85 -2.99
CA GLN A 208 17.08 -5.47 -2.56
C GLN A 208 15.58 -5.26 -2.41
N ILE A 209 15.20 -4.56 -1.35
CA ILE A 209 13.80 -4.24 -1.11
C ILE A 209 13.66 -2.74 -0.88
N CYS A 210 12.73 -2.13 -1.58
CA CYS A 210 12.24 -0.79 -1.30
C CYS A 210 10.75 -0.89 -0.96
N THR A 211 10.17 0.18 -0.44
CA THR A 211 8.75 0.17 -0.09
C THR A 211 8.06 1.42 -0.59
N ILE A 212 6.81 1.25 -0.98
CA ILE A 212 5.92 2.36 -1.36
C ILE A 212 4.63 2.22 -0.54
N THR A 213 4.17 3.34 0.02
CA THR A 213 2.89 3.38 0.72
C THR A 213 2.04 4.52 0.18
N LEU A 214 0.72 4.32 0.19
CA LEU A 214 -0.18 5.39 -0.23
C LEU A 214 -0.06 6.58 0.73
N ALA A 215 0.01 6.32 2.05
CA ALA A 215 0.03 7.40 3.02
C ALA A 215 1.04 7.16 4.17
N ARG A 216 1.41 8.29 4.83
CA ARG A 216 2.28 8.33 6.01
C ARG A 216 1.85 9.47 6.93
#